data_c5453d512a08e75c69c4d75434cd0851
#
_entry.id   c5453d512a08e75c69c4d75434cd0851
#
_cell.length_a   1.000
_cell.length_b   1.000
_cell.length_c   1.000
_cell.angle_alpha   90.00
_cell.angle_beta   90.00
_cell.angle_gamma   90.00
#
_symmetry.space_group_name_H-M   'P 1'
#
loop_
_entity.id
_entity.type
_entity.pdbx_description
1 polymer ?
#
loop_
_entity_poly.entity_id
_entity_poly.type
_entity_poly.pdbx_seq_one_letter_code
_entity_poly.pdbx_strand_id
1 'polypeptide(L)'
;WRRMRRAEPNRAHYALAELEQLGAVSGVITQNVDGLHARAGSSRLLALHGDLSRIVCLDCGQDEGRESLDTRLDAANPGYLARLEDEELRVNPDGDVELDEHYIRDFQMVPCLACGSTRLKPDVVYFGESVPAERKALKDAMLAECSALLVVGSSVAVMSSYKIVLEALRAGKPVAVINGGPGRADAKATYLWRTGVGEALELMLDAVDV
;
A
#
# COMPACT_ATOMS: atom_id res chain seq x y z
N TRP A 1 8.49 0.93 9.54
CA TRP A 1 9.22 1.18 8.29
C TRP A 1 10.44 0.27 8.11
N ARG A 2 11.41 0.26 9.02
CA ARG A 2 12.68 -0.50 8.89
C ARG A 2 12.47 -2.00 8.67
N ARG A 3 11.44 -2.62 9.27
CA ARG A 3 11.06 -4.00 9.00
C ARG A 3 10.44 -4.17 7.62
N MET A 4 9.52 -3.28 7.22
CA MET A 4 8.85 -3.34 5.91
C MET A 4 9.83 -3.12 4.75
N ARG A 5 10.84 -2.27 4.93
CA ARG A 5 11.91 -2.05 3.94
C ARG A 5 12.66 -3.33 3.57
N ARG A 6 12.72 -4.34 4.47
CA ARG A 6 13.40 -5.62 4.23
C ARG A 6 12.51 -6.66 3.55
N ALA A 7 11.21 -6.38 3.42
CA ALA A 7 10.30 -7.28 2.73
C ALA A 7 10.65 -7.34 1.24
N GLU A 8 10.55 -8.52 0.66
CA GLU A 8 10.75 -8.74 -0.77
C GLU A 8 9.44 -9.10 -1.44
N PRO A 9 9.26 -8.73 -2.73
CA PRO A 9 8.12 -9.19 -3.51
C PRO A 9 8.06 -10.72 -3.51
N ASN A 10 6.87 -11.27 -3.39
CA ASN A 10 6.62 -12.70 -3.52
C ASN A 10 6.13 -13.05 -4.94
N ARG A 11 5.95 -14.34 -5.20
CA ARG A 11 5.51 -14.86 -6.50
C ARG A 11 4.23 -14.22 -7.04
N ALA A 12 3.27 -13.85 -6.16
CA ALA A 12 2.04 -13.19 -6.58
C ALA A 12 2.28 -11.76 -7.10
N HIS A 13 3.23 -11.03 -6.54
CA HIS A 13 3.61 -9.71 -7.03
C HIS A 13 4.24 -9.79 -8.42
N TYR A 14 5.14 -10.76 -8.63
CA TYR A 14 5.79 -10.98 -9.94
C TYR A 14 4.78 -11.44 -10.97
N ALA A 15 3.89 -12.38 -10.64
CA ALA A 15 2.85 -12.85 -11.54
C ALA A 15 1.92 -11.73 -12.01
N LEU A 16 1.52 -10.81 -11.11
CA LEU A 16 0.72 -9.64 -11.50
C LEU A 16 1.47 -8.70 -12.45
N ALA A 17 2.76 -8.46 -12.20
CA ALA A 17 3.58 -7.63 -13.09
C ALA A 17 3.74 -8.27 -14.48
N GLU A 18 3.89 -9.59 -14.56
CA GLU A 18 3.99 -10.34 -15.80
C GLU A 18 2.65 -10.35 -16.56
N LEU A 19 1.52 -10.60 -15.89
CA LEU A 19 0.19 -10.47 -16.47
C LEU A 19 -0.08 -9.05 -17.02
N GLU A 20 0.49 -8.00 -16.37
CA GLU A 20 0.43 -6.64 -16.87
C GLU A 20 1.24 -6.49 -18.16
N GLN A 21 2.47 -7.04 -18.22
CA GLN A 21 3.32 -7.03 -19.43
C GLN A 21 2.68 -7.77 -20.60
N LEU A 22 1.98 -8.88 -20.33
CA LEU A 22 1.22 -9.63 -21.31
C LEU A 22 -0.10 -8.96 -21.75
N GLY A 23 -0.47 -7.83 -21.09
CA GLY A 23 -1.69 -7.09 -21.40
C GLY A 23 -2.98 -7.72 -20.84
N ALA A 24 -2.90 -8.80 -20.07
CA ALA A 24 -4.02 -9.43 -19.39
C ALA A 24 -4.52 -8.61 -18.19
N VAL A 25 -3.61 -7.88 -17.53
CA VAL A 25 -3.91 -6.92 -16.46
C VAL A 25 -3.60 -5.51 -16.96
N SER A 26 -4.60 -4.64 -16.98
CA SER A 26 -4.45 -3.26 -17.45
C SER A 26 -3.86 -2.31 -16.41
N GLY A 27 -3.70 -2.75 -15.18
CA GLY A 27 -3.09 -2.00 -14.07
C GLY A 27 -3.51 -2.55 -12.71
N VAL A 28 -2.78 -2.13 -11.67
CA VAL A 28 -2.93 -2.62 -10.31
C VAL A 28 -3.31 -1.47 -9.37
N ILE A 29 -4.38 -1.65 -8.59
CA ILE A 29 -4.75 -0.77 -7.48
C ILE A 29 -4.48 -1.54 -6.19
N THR A 30 -3.47 -1.13 -5.43
CA THR A 30 -3.13 -1.78 -4.16
C THR A 30 -3.55 -0.96 -2.95
N GLN A 31 -3.97 -1.64 -1.88
CA GLN A 31 -4.18 -1.04 -0.56
C GLN A 31 -2.89 -1.06 0.27
N ASN A 32 -1.93 -1.88 -0.12
CA ASN A 32 -0.66 -2.02 0.58
C ASN A 32 0.20 -0.76 0.40
N VAL A 33 0.96 -0.44 1.44
CA VAL A 33 1.82 0.74 1.52
C VAL A 33 3.32 0.38 1.51
N ASP A 34 3.64 -0.87 1.17
CA ASP A 34 4.98 -1.48 1.25
C ASP A 34 5.86 -1.27 0.01
N GLY A 35 5.26 -0.81 -1.11
CA GLY A 35 5.96 -0.60 -2.38
C GLY A 35 6.31 -1.89 -3.13
N LEU A 36 5.86 -3.08 -2.68
CA LEU A 36 6.29 -4.36 -3.25
C LEU A 36 5.82 -4.57 -4.70
N HIS A 37 4.65 -4.08 -5.09
CA HIS A 37 4.19 -4.17 -6.48
C HIS A 37 5.10 -3.38 -7.44
N ALA A 38 5.52 -2.17 -7.07
CA ALA A 38 6.48 -1.38 -7.86
C ALA A 38 7.82 -2.11 -7.99
N ARG A 39 8.32 -2.68 -6.87
CA ARG A 39 9.57 -3.45 -6.86
C ARG A 39 9.50 -4.76 -7.64
N ALA A 40 8.31 -5.33 -7.80
CA ALA A 40 8.06 -6.50 -8.64
C ALA A 40 7.98 -6.16 -10.14
N GLY A 41 7.89 -4.88 -10.52
CA GLY A 41 7.84 -4.44 -11.90
C GLY A 41 6.47 -4.00 -12.41
N SER A 42 5.44 -3.91 -11.54
CA SER A 42 4.16 -3.31 -11.94
C SER A 42 4.37 -1.85 -12.37
N SER A 43 3.96 -1.49 -13.57
CA SER A 43 4.19 -0.18 -14.20
C SER A 43 2.99 0.75 -14.06
N ARG A 44 1.78 0.26 -14.25
CA ARG A 44 0.53 1.00 -14.07
C ARG A 44 -0.06 0.72 -12.69
N LEU A 45 0.55 1.31 -11.68
CA LEU A 45 0.29 1.05 -10.27
C LEU A 45 -0.30 2.26 -9.56
N LEU A 46 -1.39 2.06 -8.82
CA LEU A 46 -1.94 3.01 -7.86
C LEU A 46 -1.85 2.45 -6.44
N ALA A 47 -1.00 3.01 -5.60
CA ALA A 47 -1.02 2.82 -4.16
C ALA A 47 -2.14 3.67 -3.55
N LEU A 48 -3.34 3.10 -3.42
CA LEU A 48 -4.55 3.82 -3.00
C LEU A 48 -4.40 4.45 -1.61
N HIS A 49 -3.76 3.74 -0.71
CA HIS A 49 -3.52 4.19 0.66
C HIS A 49 -2.12 4.76 0.88
N GLY A 50 -1.33 4.94 -0.19
CA GLY A 50 -0.03 5.59 -0.14
C GLY A 50 1.16 4.66 -0.11
N ASP A 51 2.31 5.23 0.26
CA ASP A 51 3.61 4.55 0.25
C ASP A 51 4.44 4.97 1.47
N LEU A 52 4.86 4.02 2.29
CA LEU A 52 5.71 4.25 3.46
C LEU A 52 7.13 4.71 3.13
N SER A 53 7.57 4.53 1.88
CA SER A 53 8.87 5.04 1.43
C SER A 53 8.89 6.54 1.16
N ARG A 54 7.73 7.21 1.28
CA ARG A 54 7.56 8.64 1.04
C ARG A 54 7.09 9.34 2.31
N ILE A 55 7.48 10.61 2.43
CA ILE A 55 7.07 11.54 3.47
C ILE A 55 6.47 12.77 2.81
N VAL A 56 5.42 13.30 3.37
CA VAL A 56 4.79 14.53 2.91
C VAL A 56 4.80 15.59 4.02
N CYS A 57 5.11 16.82 3.66
CA CYS A 57 4.95 17.97 4.55
C CYS A 57 3.49 18.40 4.55
N LEU A 58 2.86 18.47 5.73
CA LEU A 58 1.46 18.84 5.86
C LEU A 58 1.20 20.32 5.63
N ASP A 59 2.25 21.18 5.63
CA ASP A 59 2.09 22.62 5.44
C ASP A 59 2.29 23.07 4.00
N CYS A 60 3.27 22.50 3.28
CA CYS A 60 3.55 22.93 1.90
C CYS A 60 3.34 21.84 0.84
N GLY A 61 3.00 20.61 1.24
CA GLY A 61 2.79 19.50 0.31
C GLY A 61 4.06 18.91 -0.30
N GLN A 62 5.25 19.45 0.03
CA GLN A 62 6.51 18.90 -0.46
C GLN A 62 6.66 17.44 -0.03
N ASP A 63 7.02 16.59 -0.98
CA ASP A 63 7.37 15.20 -0.70
C ASP A 63 8.89 14.99 -0.60
N GLU A 64 9.28 14.00 0.17
CA GLU A 64 10.66 13.59 0.43
C GLU A 64 10.72 12.06 0.54
N GLY A 65 11.82 11.46 0.08
CA GLY A 65 12.07 10.03 0.31
C GLY A 65 12.29 9.73 1.79
N ARG A 66 11.69 8.65 2.30
CA ARG A 66 11.82 8.24 3.71
C ARG A 66 13.27 8.05 4.14
N GLU A 67 14.13 7.54 3.27
CA GLU A 67 15.56 7.34 3.57
C GLU A 67 16.30 8.65 3.81
N SER A 68 15.95 9.70 3.06
CA SER A 68 16.49 11.04 3.27
C SER A 68 16.11 11.57 4.65
N LEU A 69 14.81 11.47 5.00
CA LEU A 69 14.32 11.85 6.31
C LEU A 69 15.01 11.03 7.42
N ASP A 70 15.10 9.70 7.29
CA ASP A 70 15.73 8.82 8.27
C ASP A 70 17.18 9.21 8.52
N THR A 71 17.95 9.51 7.46
CA THR A 71 19.35 9.97 7.56
C THR A 71 19.45 11.28 8.37
N ARG A 72 18.57 12.22 8.10
CA ARG A 72 18.55 13.51 8.83
C ARG A 72 18.12 13.35 10.29
N LEU A 73 17.14 12.46 10.54
CA LEU A 73 16.71 12.14 11.91
C LEU A 73 17.82 11.45 12.71
N ASP A 74 18.53 10.49 12.11
CA ASP A 74 19.64 9.80 12.75
C ASP A 74 20.79 10.79 13.09
N ALA A 75 21.06 11.75 12.22
CA ALA A 75 22.05 12.80 12.46
C ALA A 75 21.63 13.77 13.56
N ALA A 76 20.34 14.10 13.66
CA ALA A 76 19.79 14.97 14.71
C ALA A 76 19.66 14.25 16.07
N ASN A 77 19.59 12.92 16.08
CA ASN A 77 19.35 12.10 17.27
C ASN A 77 20.40 10.97 17.40
N PRO A 78 21.68 11.26 17.55
CA PRO A 78 22.72 10.24 17.58
C PRO A 78 22.50 9.23 18.72
N GLY A 79 22.54 7.93 18.38
CA GLY A 79 22.36 6.83 19.33
C GLY A 79 20.92 6.61 19.81
N TYR A 80 19.95 7.38 19.32
CA TYR A 80 18.55 7.26 19.74
C TYR A 80 17.98 5.86 19.48
N LEU A 81 18.20 5.32 18.26
CA LEU A 81 17.70 3.99 17.90
C LEU A 81 18.37 2.86 18.67
N ALA A 82 19.67 2.96 18.95
CA ALA A 82 20.37 1.96 19.75
C ALA A 82 19.76 1.86 21.16
N ARG A 83 19.41 3.00 21.76
CA ARG A 83 18.73 3.01 23.07
C ARG A 83 17.34 2.34 23.03
N LEU A 84 16.63 2.44 21.91
CA LEU A 84 15.33 1.79 21.74
C LEU A 84 15.45 0.27 21.48
N GLU A 85 16.54 -0.17 20.84
CA GLU A 85 16.76 -1.61 20.57
C GLU A 85 17.11 -2.41 21.84
N ASP A 86 17.66 -1.73 22.86
CA ASP A 86 17.99 -2.34 24.16
C ASP A 86 16.76 -2.54 25.07
N GLU A 87 15.60 -1.99 24.71
CA GLU A 87 14.35 -2.15 25.47
C GLU A 87 13.41 -3.17 24.79
N GLU A 88 12.74 -3.97 25.62
CA GLU A 88 11.62 -4.83 25.19
C GLU A 88 10.40 -3.94 24.87
N LEU A 89 10.43 -3.27 23.71
CA LEU A 89 9.33 -2.45 23.27
C LEU A 89 8.10 -3.31 22.96
N ARG A 90 6.97 -2.97 23.57
CA ARG A 90 5.68 -3.56 23.21
C ARG A 90 5.29 -3.07 21.81
N VAL A 91 5.30 -4.01 20.87
CA VAL A 91 4.77 -3.76 19.51
C VAL A 91 3.32 -4.21 19.49
N ASN A 92 2.42 -3.28 19.23
CA ASN A 92 0.98 -3.56 19.06
C ASN A 92 0.71 -4.36 17.77
N PRO A 93 -0.42 -5.06 17.64
CA PRO A 93 -0.77 -5.85 16.45
C PRO A 93 -0.80 -5.04 15.15
N ASP A 94 -1.03 -3.73 15.22
CA ASP A 94 -1.00 -2.77 14.09
C ASP A 94 0.42 -2.28 13.73
N GLY A 95 1.43 -2.70 14.52
CA GLY A 95 2.83 -2.33 14.32
C GLY A 95 3.27 -1.06 15.04
N ASP A 96 2.37 -0.40 15.77
CA ASP A 96 2.70 0.75 16.60
C ASP A 96 3.45 0.32 17.86
N VAL A 97 4.31 1.20 18.34
CA VAL A 97 5.15 0.99 19.52
C VAL A 97 4.79 2.03 20.57
N GLU A 98 4.47 1.56 21.79
CA GLU A 98 4.32 2.45 22.92
C GLU A 98 5.72 2.86 23.44
N LEU A 99 6.01 4.15 23.38
CA LEU A 99 7.25 4.73 23.88
C LEU A 99 6.99 5.50 25.17
N ASP A 100 7.89 5.36 26.12
CA ASP A 100 7.87 6.20 27.33
C ASP A 100 8.06 7.68 26.98
N GLU A 101 7.43 8.57 27.74
CA GLU A 101 7.44 10.03 27.51
C GLU A 101 8.86 10.63 27.40
N HIS A 102 9.84 10.06 28.10
CA HIS A 102 11.20 10.56 28.03
C HIS A 102 11.84 10.39 26.65
N TYR A 103 11.52 9.29 25.91
CA TYR A 103 11.99 9.10 24.53
C TYR A 103 11.37 10.12 23.59
N ILE A 104 10.09 10.47 23.81
CA ILE A 104 9.38 11.45 22.97
C ILE A 104 9.94 12.86 23.22
N ARG A 105 10.17 13.22 24.49
CA ARG A 105 10.66 14.56 24.88
C ARG A 105 12.06 14.86 24.36
N ASP A 106 12.94 13.86 24.35
CA ASP A 106 14.35 14.02 23.97
C ASP A 106 14.57 13.88 22.47
N PHE A 107 13.53 13.52 21.70
CA PHE A 107 13.60 13.36 20.26
C PHE A 107 13.55 14.70 19.52
N GLN A 108 14.51 14.93 18.64
CA GLN A 108 14.57 16.13 17.80
C GLN A 108 14.00 15.86 16.42
N MET A 109 12.85 16.49 16.10
CA MET A 109 12.32 16.49 14.75
C MET A 109 13.17 17.36 13.82
N VAL A 110 13.34 16.89 12.59
CA VAL A 110 13.99 17.66 11.53
C VAL A 110 12.95 18.39 10.67
N PRO A 111 13.29 19.60 10.16
CA PRO A 111 12.35 20.39 9.38
C PRO A 111 12.18 19.87 7.94
N CYS A 112 11.07 20.24 7.32
CA CYS A 112 10.85 20.11 5.86
C CYS A 112 11.95 20.88 5.11
N LEU A 113 12.50 20.26 4.08
CA LEU A 113 13.57 20.85 3.25
C LEU A 113 13.13 22.09 2.47
N ALA A 114 11.83 22.25 2.22
CA ALA A 114 11.28 23.35 1.44
C ALA A 114 10.81 24.52 2.32
N CYS A 115 10.02 24.27 3.39
CA CYS A 115 9.38 25.33 4.16
C CYS A 115 9.81 25.42 5.62
N GLY A 116 10.63 24.50 6.10
CA GLY A 116 11.12 24.51 7.48
C GLY A 116 10.13 23.98 8.53
N SER A 117 8.94 23.54 8.13
CA SER A 117 7.94 22.95 9.04
C SER A 117 8.39 21.58 9.55
N THR A 118 8.14 21.27 10.82
CA THR A 118 8.35 19.94 11.39
C THR A 118 7.12 19.03 11.26
N ARG A 119 6.04 19.49 10.62
CA ARG A 119 4.81 18.73 10.40
C ARG A 119 4.96 17.79 9.21
N LEU A 120 5.80 16.76 9.38
CA LEU A 120 6.08 15.73 8.41
C LEU A 120 5.28 14.47 8.74
N LYS A 121 4.75 13.80 7.73
CA LYS A 121 3.95 12.58 7.86
C LYS A 121 4.35 11.58 6.78
N PRO A 122 4.38 10.26 7.07
CA PRO A 122 4.41 9.25 6.02
C PRO A 122 3.25 9.47 5.03
N ASP A 123 3.52 9.32 3.74
CA ASP A 123 2.49 9.47 2.69
C ASP A 123 1.56 8.25 2.69
N VAL A 124 0.87 8.02 3.80
CA VAL A 124 -0.13 6.96 3.95
C VAL A 124 -1.45 7.51 4.47
N VAL A 125 -2.54 6.87 4.08
CA VAL A 125 -3.89 7.18 4.56
C VAL A 125 -4.14 6.39 5.83
N TYR A 126 -4.18 7.08 6.99
CA TYR A 126 -4.51 6.46 8.26
C TYR A 126 -6.01 6.21 8.42
N PHE A 127 -6.38 5.37 9.39
CA PHE A 127 -7.77 5.18 9.76
C PHE A 127 -8.42 6.52 10.15
N GLY A 128 -9.60 6.81 9.58
CA GLY A 128 -10.28 8.09 9.73
C GLY A 128 -9.89 9.16 8.70
N GLU A 129 -8.81 8.99 7.97
CA GLU A 129 -8.45 9.89 6.87
C GLU A 129 -9.16 9.54 5.56
N SER A 130 -9.31 10.54 4.72
CA SER A 130 -9.82 10.36 3.36
C SER A 130 -8.67 10.10 2.38
N VAL A 131 -8.87 9.17 1.46
CA VAL A 131 -7.98 9.02 0.30
C VAL A 131 -7.89 10.36 -0.45
N PRO A 132 -6.70 10.85 -0.81
CA PRO A 132 -6.51 12.10 -1.56
C PRO A 132 -7.33 12.14 -2.86
N ALA A 133 -7.78 13.32 -3.24
CA ALA A 133 -8.63 13.53 -4.43
C ALA A 133 -7.96 13.02 -5.72
N GLU A 134 -6.65 13.25 -5.85
CA GLU A 134 -5.86 12.81 -7.01
C GLU A 134 -5.84 11.27 -7.14
N ARG A 135 -5.66 10.57 -6.02
CA ARG A 135 -5.70 9.09 -6.02
C ARG A 135 -7.11 8.56 -6.33
N LYS A 136 -8.16 9.26 -5.87
CA LYS A 136 -9.54 8.93 -6.25
C LYS A 136 -9.77 9.09 -7.75
N ALA A 137 -9.32 10.21 -8.32
CA ALA A 137 -9.45 10.47 -9.75
C ALA A 137 -8.70 9.44 -10.60
N LEU A 138 -7.47 9.07 -10.19
CA LEU A 138 -6.69 8.03 -10.87
C LEU A 138 -7.36 6.65 -10.76
N LYS A 139 -7.88 6.29 -9.57
CA LYS A 139 -8.69 5.07 -9.37
C LYS A 139 -9.89 5.05 -10.31
N ASP A 140 -10.61 6.19 -10.43
CA ASP A 140 -11.78 6.29 -11.30
C ASP A 140 -11.40 6.12 -12.78
N ALA A 141 -10.29 6.71 -13.22
CA ALA A 141 -9.77 6.55 -14.57
C ALA A 141 -9.37 5.09 -14.87
N MET A 142 -8.61 4.46 -13.99
CA MET A 142 -8.22 3.05 -14.15
C MET A 142 -9.44 2.13 -14.19
N LEU A 143 -10.44 2.39 -13.34
CA LEU A 143 -11.67 1.61 -13.34
C LEU A 143 -12.51 1.85 -14.59
N ALA A 144 -12.53 3.05 -15.16
CA ALA A 144 -13.25 3.34 -16.39
C ALA A 144 -12.68 2.56 -17.59
N GLU A 145 -11.38 2.43 -17.66
CA GLU A 145 -10.67 1.80 -18.79
C GLU A 145 -10.69 0.26 -18.75
N CYS A 146 -10.76 -0.35 -17.57
CA CYS A 146 -10.76 -1.82 -17.48
C CYS A 146 -12.08 -2.44 -17.96
N SER A 147 -12.04 -3.65 -18.48
CA SER A 147 -13.23 -4.43 -18.88
C SER A 147 -13.83 -5.24 -17.73
N ALA A 148 -13.03 -5.61 -16.75
CA ALA A 148 -13.40 -6.41 -15.58
C ALA A 148 -12.57 -5.98 -14.36
N LEU A 149 -13.04 -6.34 -13.16
CA LEU A 149 -12.31 -6.14 -11.91
C LEU A 149 -11.91 -7.51 -11.32
N LEU A 150 -10.63 -7.70 -11.07
CA LEU A 150 -10.09 -8.82 -10.31
C LEU A 150 -9.67 -8.36 -8.91
N VAL A 151 -10.27 -8.89 -7.87
CA VAL A 151 -9.89 -8.68 -6.47
C VAL A 151 -9.01 -9.85 -6.03
N VAL A 152 -7.80 -9.53 -5.59
CA VAL A 152 -6.77 -10.54 -5.24
C VAL A 152 -6.28 -10.33 -3.82
N GLY A 153 -6.34 -11.38 -2.98
CA GLY A 153 -5.76 -11.38 -1.63
C GLY A 153 -6.32 -10.33 -0.69
N SER A 154 -7.57 -9.92 -0.89
CA SER A 154 -8.19 -8.89 -0.07
C SER A 154 -9.62 -9.27 0.33
N SER A 155 -9.95 -9.04 1.61
CA SER A 155 -11.32 -9.10 2.10
C SER A 155 -12.17 -7.89 1.71
N VAL A 156 -11.55 -6.83 1.15
CA VAL A 156 -12.15 -5.52 0.84
C VAL A 156 -13.06 -4.99 1.96
N ALA A 157 -12.67 -5.23 3.22
CA ALA A 157 -13.45 -4.84 4.40
C ALA A 157 -13.60 -3.32 4.51
N VAL A 158 -12.55 -2.58 4.16
CA VAL A 158 -12.48 -1.12 4.23
C VAL A 158 -13.27 -0.48 3.10
N MET A 159 -14.05 0.58 3.41
CA MET A 159 -14.93 1.22 2.42
C MET A 159 -14.20 1.80 1.21
N SER A 160 -12.98 2.30 1.35
CA SER A 160 -12.20 2.85 0.22
C SER A 160 -11.96 1.82 -0.87
N SER A 161 -11.69 0.56 -0.51
CA SER A 161 -11.52 -0.55 -1.44
C SER A 161 -12.85 -1.17 -1.88
N TYR A 162 -13.82 -1.32 -0.96
CA TYR A 162 -15.12 -1.89 -1.30
C TYR A 162 -15.90 -1.02 -2.29
N LYS A 163 -15.73 0.30 -2.27
CA LYS A 163 -16.31 1.22 -3.27
C LYS A 163 -15.87 0.87 -4.68
N ILE A 164 -14.64 0.42 -4.90
CA ILE A 164 -14.14 0.02 -6.23
C ILE A 164 -14.99 -1.13 -6.79
N VAL A 165 -15.29 -2.12 -5.94
CA VAL A 165 -16.17 -3.24 -6.30
C VAL A 165 -17.57 -2.76 -6.67
N LEU A 166 -18.16 -1.87 -5.83
CA LEU A 166 -19.49 -1.33 -6.08
C LEU A 166 -19.57 -0.50 -7.36
N GLU A 167 -18.53 0.27 -7.65
CA GLU A 167 -18.42 1.09 -8.86
C GLU A 167 -18.27 0.22 -10.11
N ALA A 168 -17.45 -0.84 -10.07
CA ALA A 168 -17.33 -1.81 -11.15
C ALA A 168 -18.69 -2.47 -11.47
N LEU A 169 -19.40 -2.94 -10.45
CA LEU A 169 -20.71 -3.55 -10.60
C LEU A 169 -21.76 -2.57 -11.17
N ARG A 170 -21.77 -1.31 -10.73
CA ARG A 170 -22.65 -0.27 -11.28
C ARG A 170 -22.37 0.01 -12.75
N ALA A 171 -21.10 -0.10 -13.15
CA ALA A 171 -20.68 0.03 -14.55
C ALA A 171 -20.92 -1.25 -15.38
N GLY A 172 -21.57 -2.26 -14.82
CA GLY A 172 -21.85 -3.53 -15.51
C GLY A 172 -20.62 -4.41 -15.74
N LYS A 173 -19.51 -4.15 -15.05
CA LYS A 173 -18.27 -4.91 -15.21
C LYS A 173 -18.31 -6.18 -14.36
N PRO A 174 -17.91 -7.34 -14.89
CA PRO A 174 -17.78 -8.54 -14.08
C PRO A 174 -16.72 -8.37 -13.00
N VAL A 175 -16.97 -8.96 -11.84
CA VAL A 175 -16.05 -8.93 -10.69
C VAL A 175 -15.65 -10.36 -10.36
N ALA A 176 -14.35 -10.65 -10.41
CA ALA A 176 -13.77 -11.89 -9.93
C ALA A 176 -13.05 -11.66 -8.59
N VAL A 177 -13.11 -12.64 -7.70
CA VAL A 177 -12.41 -12.61 -6.39
C VAL A 177 -11.56 -13.85 -6.23
N ILE A 178 -10.28 -13.68 -5.99
CA ILE A 178 -9.32 -14.72 -5.58
C ILE A 178 -8.86 -14.39 -4.17
N ASN A 179 -9.34 -15.13 -3.18
CA ASN A 179 -9.00 -14.91 -1.78
C ASN A 179 -9.20 -16.18 -0.95
N GLY A 180 -8.24 -16.54 -0.09
CA GLY A 180 -8.32 -17.74 0.75
C GLY A 180 -9.41 -17.67 1.82
N GLY A 181 -9.65 -16.48 2.38
CA GLY A 181 -10.66 -16.24 3.41
C GLY A 181 -11.92 -15.53 2.89
N PRO A 182 -12.95 -15.33 3.73
CA PRO A 182 -14.16 -14.60 3.35
C PRO A 182 -13.86 -13.12 3.11
N GLY A 183 -14.62 -12.51 2.20
CA GLY A 183 -14.52 -11.10 1.87
C GLY A 183 -15.88 -10.43 1.68
N ARG A 184 -15.90 -9.11 1.79
CA ARG A 184 -17.14 -8.31 1.68
C ARG A 184 -17.74 -8.34 0.27
N ALA A 185 -16.91 -8.62 -0.74
CA ALA A 185 -17.33 -8.68 -2.14
C ALA A 185 -17.94 -10.03 -2.54
N ASP A 186 -17.79 -11.07 -1.75
CA ASP A 186 -18.09 -12.46 -2.13
C ASP A 186 -19.50 -12.66 -2.68
N ALA A 187 -20.51 -12.16 -1.95
CA ALA A 187 -21.92 -12.32 -2.37
C ALA A 187 -22.28 -11.54 -3.64
N LYS A 188 -21.38 -10.68 -4.15
CA LYS A 188 -21.58 -9.85 -5.34
C LYS A 188 -20.63 -10.22 -6.47
N ALA A 189 -19.68 -11.12 -6.21
CA ALA A 189 -18.71 -11.54 -7.20
C ALA A 189 -19.38 -12.37 -8.32
N THR A 190 -18.99 -12.11 -9.56
CA THR A 190 -19.37 -12.93 -10.71
C THR A 190 -18.66 -14.28 -10.64
N TYR A 191 -17.38 -14.25 -10.21
CA TYR A 191 -16.55 -15.43 -10.02
C TYR A 191 -15.87 -15.35 -8.66
N LEU A 192 -15.87 -16.46 -7.93
CA LEU A 192 -15.25 -16.56 -6.61
C LEU A 192 -14.36 -17.81 -6.55
N TRP A 193 -13.08 -17.61 -6.34
CA TRP A 193 -12.10 -18.68 -6.21
C TRP A 193 -11.42 -18.63 -4.84
N ARG A 194 -11.70 -19.65 -4.00
CA ARG A 194 -11.14 -19.81 -2.66
C ARG A 194 -9.85 -20.62 -2.72
N THR A 195 -8.72 -19.92 -2.90
CA THR A 195 -7.41 -20.57 -3.00
C THR A 195 -6.29 -19.61 -2.57
N GLY A 196 -5.05 -20.13 -2.52
CA GLY A 196 -3.85 -19.32 -2.37
C GLY A 196 -3.63 -18.41 -3.58
N VAL A 197 -3.35 -17.14 -3.31
CA VAL A 197 -3.21 -16.12 -4.36
C VAL A 197 -2.06 -16.42 -5.32
N GLY A 198 -0.89 -16.87 -4.79
CA GLY A 198 0.27 -17.18 -5.62
C GLY A 198 -0.02 -18.27 -6.64
N GLU A 199 -0.60 -19.37 -6.19
CA GLU A 199 -0.96 -20.51 -7.04
C GLU A 199 -1.99 -20.12 -8.11
N ALA A 200 -3.00 -19.35 -7.73
CA ALA A 200 -4.02 -18.90 -8.67
C ALA A 200 -3.46 -18.02 -9.78
N LEU A 201 -2.60 -17.07 -9.44
CA LEU A 201 -2.00 -16.17 -10.43
C LEU A 201 -1.01 -16.88 -11.35
N GLU A 202 -0.30 -17.90 -10.87
CA GLU A 202 0.54 -18.73 -11.73
C GLU A 202 -0.27 -19.53 -12.73
N LEU A 203 -1.38 -20.15 -12.30
CA LEU A 203 -2.29 -20.82 -13.22
C LEU A 203 -2.91 -19.86 -14.24
N MET A 204 -3.13 -18.61 -13.87
CA MET A 204 -3.59 -17.58 -14.82
C MET A 204 -2.50 -17.22 -15.82
N LEU A 205 -1.22 -17.12 -15.43
CA LEU A 205 -0.10 -16.92 -16.35
C LEU A 205 -0.01 -18.07 -17.37
N ASP A 206 -0.01 -19.32 -16.88
CA ASP A 206 0.04 -20.49 -17.74
C ASP A 206 -1.11 -20.51 -18.78
N ALA A 207 -2.27 -19.95 -18.43
CA ALA A 207 -3.44 -19.90 -19.32
C ALA A 207 -3.37 -18.74 -20.34
N VAL A 208 -2.56 -17.71 -20.11
CA VAL A 208 -2.41 -16.56 -21.01
C VAL A 208 -1.26 -16.78 -22.01
N ASP A 209 -0.26 -17.58 -21.66
CA ASP A 209 0.89 -17.91 -22.53
C ASP A 209 0.56 -18.93 -23.63
N VAL A 210 -0.68 -19.40 -23.75
CA VAL A 210 -1.18 -20.33 -24.77
C VAL A 210 -1.92 -19.58 -25.86
#